data_2ae60b163fb99def7f1a3d0b8692704d
#
_entry.id   2ae60b163fb99def7f1a3d0b8692704d
#
_cell.length_a   1.000
_cell.length_b   1.000
_cell.length_c   1.000
_cell.angle_alpha   90.00
_cell.angle_beta   90.00
_cell.angle_gamma   90.00
#
_symmetry.space_group_name_H-M   'P 1'
#
loop_
_entity.id
_entity.type
_entity.pdbx_description
1 polymer ?
#
loop_
_entity_poly.entity_id
_entity_poly.type
_entity_poly.pdbx_seq_one_letter_code
_entity_poly.pdbx_strand_id
1 'polypeptide(L)'
;MREQSLSPVRHPLLDFGGSADDQEGAGMAYAATESRSPVIFLNAGRISLLAQAREQGRRVVLVTDELSCLTPAFAEVWREAGAAWAVRSPNGLREGFTGRRLSEVGEVITASGICSIDDVDLGFLRPTPATAVQVMTVVSLRHRARATTILGGPMAELAKIASGAAPRVWGAHEPAGNLWNREALTGFAQSQMPGPVLLLSVTRGFRSTLTVQRTNAGIEEITEAHLSLGVPSTVAFEDHRNRLLSYLSQLAENSMPLVALIMARPGRSDLLVSAFLQHPPTPMALLIGPPGVRALGISVDQMRHQFDAVSVGRPRIPGLLFSLGSLGEATWPLLDAILTAIGGDQVNEILGLSPRHTAHEAGHVH
;
A
#
# COMPACT_ATOMS: atom_id res chain seq x y z
N MET A 1 25.84 -10.43 -20.55
CA MET A 1 24.56 -9.76 -20.23
C MET A 1 24.35 -9.94 -18.73
N ARG A 2 24.47 -8.87 -17.94
CA ARG A 2 24.22 -8.95 -16.48
C ARG A 2 22.71 -8.84 -16.28
N GLU A 3 22.13 -9.82 -15.60
CA GLU A 3 20.75 -9.79 -15.13
C GLU A 3 20.55 -8.50 -14.29
N GLN A 4 19.67 -7.64 -14.76
CA GLN A 4 19.21 -6.50 -13.98
C GLN A 4 18.11 -7.02 -13.06
N SER A 5 18.49 -7.44 -11.86
CA SER A 5 17.58 -7.69 -10.75
C SER A 5 16.81 -6.40 -10.46
N LEU A 6 15.48 -6.46 -10.46
CA LEU A 6 14.62 -5.44 -9.91
C LEU A 6 14.81 -5.46 -8.40
N SER A 7 15.52 -4.49 -7.84
CA SER A 7 15.62 -4.38 -6.39
C SER A 7 14.26 -3.99 -5.82
N PRO A 8 13.78 -4.66 -4.76
CA PRO A 8 12.53 -4.32 -4.11
C PRO A 8 12.59 -2.91 -3.56
N VAL A 9 11.51 -2.17 -3.78
CA VAL A 9 11.37 -0.86 -3.18
C VAL A 9 10.93 -1.05 -1.74
N ARG A 10 11.84 -0.86 -0.81
CA ARG A 10 11.54 -0.83 0.62
C ARG A 10 11.32 0.61 1.06
N HIS A 11 10.32 0.79 1.93
CA HIS A 11 10.06 2.09 2.57
C HIS A 11 11.35 2.61 3.26
N PRO A 12 11.64 3.94 3.22
CA PRO A 12 12.87 4.53 3.77
C PRO A 12 13.17 4.21 5.23
N LEU A 13 12.16 3.87 6.00
CA LEU A 13 12.30 3.46 7.40
C LEU A 13 12.59 1.95 7.55
N LEU A 14 12.70 1.18 6.44
CA LEU A 14 12.56 -0.28 6.43
C LEU A 14 13.71 -1.04 5.79
N ASP A 15 14.89 -0.49 5.71
CA ASP A 15 16.06 -1.29 5.33
C ASP A 15 16.43 -2.24 6.49
N PHE A 16 15.65 -3.32 6.64
CA PHE A 16 15.93 -4.41 7.56
C PHE A 16 16.91 -5.40 6.93
N GLY A 17 18.14 -4.98 6.73
CA GLY A 17 19.24 -5.87 6.47
C GLY A 17 19.63 -6.61 7.74
N GLY A 18 18.92 -7.65 8.10
CA GLY A 18 19.22 -8.53 9.21
C GLY A 18 18.46 -9.82 9.06
N SER A 19 19.18 -10.93 8.79
CA SER A 19 18.63 -12.26 8.93
C SER A 19 18.07 -12.44 10.34
N ALA A 20 16.81 -12.85 10.44
CA ALA A 20 16.24 -13.35 11.69
C ALA A 20 16.94 -14.67 12.02
N ASP A 21 17.98 -14.62 12.84
CA ASP A 21 18.45 -15.78 13.57
C ASP A 21 17.52 -15.97 14.77
N ASP A 22 16.88 -17.13 14.80
CA ASP A 22 16.06 -17.63 15.87
C ASP A 22 16.85 -17.64 17.19
N GLN A 23 16.53 -16.69 18.09
CA GLN A 23 16.81 -16.85 19.52
C GLN A 23 15.46 -17.06 20.22
N GLU A 24 15.10 -18.31 20.38
CA GLU A 24 14.11 -18.73 21.36
C GLU A 24 14.53 -18.28 22.76
N GLY A 25 13.68 -17.54 23.46
CA GLY A 25 13.70 -17.51 24.92
C GLY A 25 14.01 -16.20 25.63
N ALA A 26 14.09 -15.04 24.94
CA ALA A 26 14.06 -13.76 25.65
C ALA A 26 12.84 -12.94 25.15
N GLY A 27 11.94 -12.54 26.03
CA GLY A 27 10.80 -11.71 25.70
C GLY A 27 11.28 -10.49 24.91
N MET A 28 10.81 -10.34 23.66
CA MET A 28 11.27 -9.30 22.75
C MET A 28 10.99 -7.93 23.35
N ALA A 29 12.03 -7.14 23.61
CA ALA A 29 11.90 -5.83 24.22
C ALA A 29 11.11 -4.89 23.29
N TYR A 30 10.07 -4.25 23.78
CA TYR A 30 9.28 -3.29 23.02
C TYR A 30 9.13 -1.95 23.77
N ALA A 31 8.85 -0.90 23.00
CA ALA A 31 8.43 0.39 23.51
C ALA A 31 6.91 0.55 23.32
N ALA A 32 6.16 0.76 24.38
CA ALA A 32 4.73 1.04 24.27
C ALA A 32 4.49 2.55 24.22
N THR A 33 3.57 2.98 23.34
CA THR A 33 3.02 4.34 23.30
C THR A 33 1.51 4.26 23.33
N GLU A 34 0.87 5.09 24.16
CA GLU A 34 -0.58 5.11 24.31
C GLU A 34 -1.17 6.39 23.73
N SER A 35 -2.30 6.30 23.07
CA SER A 35 -3.03 7.46 22.57
C SER A 35 -4.53 7.22 22.64
N ARG A 36 -5.27 8.22 23.13
CA ARG A 36 -6.75 8.26 23.16
C ARG A 36 -7.32 9.22 22.12
N SER A 37 -6.48 9.71 21.21
CA SER A 37 -6.93 10.59 20.15
C SER A 37 -7.90 9.86 19.21
N PRO A 38 -8.99 10.49 18.76
CA PRO A 38 -9.92 9.89 17.82
C PRO A 38 -9.26 9.53 16.48
N VAL A 39 -8.23 10.30 16.07
CA VAL A 39 -7.45 10.05 14.85
C VAL A 39 -5.97 10.04 15.19
N ILE A 40 -5.32 8.96 14.82
CA ILE A 40 -3.89 8.75 14.95
C ILE A 40 -3.26 8.99 13.57
N PHE A 41 -2.34 9.93 13.50
CA PHE A 41 -1.67 10.33 12.26
C PHE A 41 -0.14 10.25 12.38
N LEU A 42 0.54 10.15 11.24
CA LEU A 42 1.99 9.99 11.14
C LEU A 42 2.70 11.34 11.37
N ASN A 43 2.82 11.75 12.63
CA ASN A 43 3.53 12.98 12.98
C ASN A 43 5.04 12.74 13.17
N ALA A 44 5.81 13.84 13.22
CA ALA A 44 7.25 13.82 13.38
C ALA A 44 7.70 13.04 14.65
N GLY A 45 6.96 13.16 15.76
CA GLY A 45 7.29 12.44 16.99
C GLY A 45 7.17 10.93 16.85
N ARG A 46 6.14 10.43 16.13
CA ARG A 46 5.96 8.99 15.87
C ARG A 46 6.98 8.45 14.88
N ILE A 47 7.35 9.23 13.87
CA ILE A 47 8.46 8.89 12.97
C ILE A 47 9.76 8.75 13.76
N SER A 48 10.06 9.71 14.63
CA SER A 48 11.26 9.66 15.50
C SER A 48 11.23 8.46 16.47
N LEU A 49 10.05 8.12 17.03
CA LEU A 49 9.89 6.95 17.88
C LEU A 49 10.23 5.64 17.13
N LEU A 50 9.72 5.49 15.90
CA LEU A 50 10.02 4.32 15.07
C LEU A 50 11.51 4.24 14.74
N ALA A 51 12.14 5.36 14.38
CA ALA A 51 13.57 5.41 14.07
C ALA A 51 14.43 5.02 15.30
N GLN A 52 14.14 5.60 16.46
CA GLN A 52 14.86 5.29 17.71
C GLN A 52 14.67 3.83 18.14
N ALA A 53 13.45 3.30 18.04
CA ALA A 53 13.19 1.91 18.40
C ALA A 53 13.96 0.95 17.49
N ARG A 54 14.03 1.26 16.19
CA ARG A 54 14.81 0.50 15.21
C ARG A 54 16.30 0.50 15.56
N GLU A 55 16.89 1.66 15.86
CA GLU A 55 18.29 1.78 16.26
C GLU A 55 18.59 0.96 17.53
N GLN A 56 17.61 0.81 18.41
CA GLN A 56 17.70 0.03 19.65
C GLN A 56 17.34 -1.45 19.48
N GLY A 57 17.02 -1.92 18.26
CA GLY A 57 16.55 -3.29 18.02
C GLY A 57 15.24 -3.63 18.74
N ARG A 58 14.39 -2.63 19.02
CA ARG A 58 13.12 -2.79 19.75
C ARG A 58 11.94 -2.63 18.80
N ARG A 59 10.87 -3.35 19.07
CA ARG A 59 9.57 -3.11 18.40
C ARG A 59 8.78 -2.01 19.10
N VAL A 60 7.84 -1.40 18.41
CA VAL A 60 6.94 -0.40 18.96
C VAL A 60 5.51 -0.95 19.00
N VAL A 61 4.82 -0.71 20.11
CA VAL A 61 3.41 -1.05 20.26
C VAL A 61 2.63 0.25 20.49
N LEU A 62 1.66 0.52 19.63
CA LEU A 62 0.65 1.55 19.86
C LEU A 62 -0.52 0.92 20.62
N VAL A 63 -0.95 1.56 21.69
CA VAL A 63 -2.17 1.19 22.42
C VAL A 63 -3.21 2.30 22.26
N THR A 64 -4.42 1.94 21.83
CA THR A 64 -5.52 2.90 21.64
C THR A 64 -6.83 2.38 22.22
N ASP A 65 -7.83 3.26 22.28
CA ASP A 65 -9.23 2.86 22.50
C ASP A 65 -9.84 2.35 21.16
N GLU A 66 -10.93 1.58 21.24
CA GLU A 66 -11.56 0.95 20.06
C GLU A 66 -12.15 1.95 19.05
N LEU A 67 -12.47 3.18 19.48
CA LEU A 67 -12.99 4.23 18.61
C LEU A 67 -11.90 5.04 17.89
N SER A 68 -10.64 4.87 18.28
CA SER A 68 -9.52 5.50 17.59
C SER A 68 -9.38 4.92 16.19
N CYS A 69 -9.10 5.78 15.22
CA CYS A 69 -8.83 5.41 13.83
C CYS A 69 -7.43 5.85 13.44
N LEU A 70 -6.80 5.11 12.54
CA LEU A 70 -5.48 5.45 11.99
C LEU A 70 -5.66 6.15 10.64
N THR A 71 -4.77 7.08 10.30
CA THR A 71 -4.66 7.52 8.90
C THR A 71 -4.04 6.40 8.06
N PRO A 72 -4.34 6.30 6.74
CA PRO A 72 -3.72 5.29 5.88
C PRO A 72 -2.20 5.34 5.94
N ALA A 73 -1.59 6.52 5.83
CA ALA A 73 -0.14 6.70 5.90
C ALA A 73 0.45 6.19 7.23
N PHE A 74 -0.21 6.48 8.36
CA PHE A 74 0.22 5.95 9.65
C PHE A 74 0.11 4.42 9.68
N ALA A 75 -1.03 3.86 9.27
CA ALA A 75 -1.27 2.41 9.31
C ALA A 75 -0.27 1.64 8.44
N GLU A 76 0.08 2.19 7.29
CA GLU A 76 1.05 1.64 6.36
C GLU A 76 2.47 1.65 6.96
N VAL A 77 2.99 2.83 7.27
CA VAL A 77 4.33 2.99 7.86
C VAL A 77 4.48 2.19 9.15
N TRP A 78 3.41 2.12 9.96
CA TRP A 78 3.41 1.36 11.22
C TRP A 78 3.58 -0.13 11.00
N ARG A 79 2.82 -0.72 10.04
CA ARG A 79 2.96 -2.14 9.68
C ARG A 79 4.31 -2.46 9.07
N GLU A 80 4.74 -1.64 8.15
CA GLU A 80 6.02 -1.80 7.46
C GLU A 80 7.20 -1.72 8.43
N ALA A 81 7.13 -0.86 9.45
CA ALA A 81 8.11 -0.81 10.53
C ALA A 81 8.06 -2.04 11.47
N GLY A 82 7.19 -3.02 11.22
CA GLY A 82 6.98 -4.16 12.11
C GLY A 82 6.43 -3.76 13.48
N ALA A 83 5.86 -2.56 13.59
CA ALA A 83 5.21 -2.07 14.80
C ALA A 83 3.79 -2.64 14.93
N ALA A 84 3.34 -2.85 16.15
CA ALA A 84 2.08 -3.50 16.45
C ALA A 84 1.03 -2.52 16.98
N TRP A 85 -0.24 -2.85 16.83
CA TRP A 85 -1.36 -2.03 17.32
C TRP A 85 -2.25 -2.85 18.25
N ALA A 86 -2.27 -2.51 19.53
CA ALA A 86 -3.16 -3.07 20.53
C ALA A 86 -4.33 -2.11 20.80
N VAL A 87 -5.53 -2.65 20.93
CA VAL A 87 -6.77 -1.90 21.13
C VAL A 87 -7.45 -2.33 22.42
N ARG A 88 -7.76 -1.37 23.28
CA ARG A 88 -8.60 -1.58 24.46
C ARG A 88 -10.07 -1.53 24.04
N SER A 89 -10.78 -2.62 24.26
CA SER A 89 -12.22 -2.73 24.04
C SER A 89 -12.95 -3.04 25.36
N PRO A 90 -14.27 -2.95 25.42
CA PRO A 90 -15.06 -3.38 26.58
C PRO A 90 -14.82 -4.86 26.96
N ASN A 91 -14.39 -5.69 25.99
CA ASN A 91 -14.14 -7.11 26.18
C ASN A 91 -12.69 -7.43 26.52
N GLY A 92 -11.82 -6.43 26.69
CA GLY A 92 -10.39 -6.61 26.97
C GLY A 92 -9.48 -6.06 25.86
N LEU A 93 -8.32 -6.65 25.72
CA LEU A 93 -7.33 -6.26 24.71
C LEU A 93 -7.49 -7.10 23.42
N ARG A 94 -7.24 -6.47 22.27
CA ARG A 94 -7.13 -7.15 20.99
C ARG A 94 -6.09 -6.52 20.07
N GLU A 95 -5.62 -7.25 19.10
CA GLU A 95 -4.83 -6.74 17.97
C GLU A 95 -5.72 -5.86 17.07
N GLY A 96 -5.23 -4.70 16.64
CA GLY A 96 -6.07 -3.68 16.00
C GLY A 96 -6.46 -3.97 14.56
N PHE A 97 -5.65 -4.74 13.81
CA PHE A 97 -5.91 -5.05 12.40
C PHE A 97 -6.66 -6.35 12.18
N THR A 98 -6.45 -7.35 13.04
CA THR A 98 -7.03 -8.70 12.91
C THR A 98 -8.15 -8.97 13.90
N GLY A 99 -8.22 -8.18 14.98
CA GLY A 99 -9.17 -8.40 16.06
C GLY A 99 -8.82 -9.56 17.01
N ARG A 100 -7.65 -10.18 16.87
CA ARG A 100 -7.20 -11.27 17.74
C ARG A 100 -7.19 -10.83 19.20
N ARG A 101 -7.83 -11.62 20.10
CA ARG A 101 -7.81 -11.36 21.54
C ARG A 101 -6.40 -11.50 22.09
N LEU A 102 -6.07 -10.67 23.06
CA LEU A 102 -4.77 -10.61 23.74
C LEU A 102 -5.01 -10.63 25.25
N SER A 103 -4.17 -11.33 25.99
CA SER A 103 -4.16 -11.32 27.46
C SER A 103 -3.39 -10.11 28.00
N GLU A 104 -2.31 -9.73 27.30
CA GLU A 104 -1.49 -8.57 27.63
C GLU A 104 -0.99 -7.82 26.39
N VAL A 105 -0.54 -6.58 26.58
CA VAL A 105 -0.10 -5.72 25.46
C VAL A 105 1.07 -6.32 24.68
N GLY A 106 2.01 -6.98 25.37
CA GLY A 106 3.21 -7.56 24.75
C GLY A 106 2.91 -8.66 23.74
N GLU A 107 1.83 -9.42 23.91
CA GLU A 107 1.43 -10.49 23.00
C GLU A 107 1.15 -10.01 21.57
N VAL A 108 0.79 -8.72 21.39
CA VAL A 108 0.52 -8.17 20.06
C VAL A 108 1.73 -8.29 19.12
N ILE A 109 2.95 -8.33 19.65
CA ILE A 109 4.19 -8.42 18.86
C ILE A 109 4.33 -9.79 18.19
N THR A 110 3.90 -10.85 18.88
CA THR A 110 3.95 -12.22 18.39
C THR A 110 2.64 -12.67 17.74
N ALA A 111 1.58 -11.87 17.89
CA ALA A 111 0.24 -12.14 17.38
C ALA A 111 0.10 -11.96 15.85
N SER A 112 1.21 -11.84 15.12
CA SER A 112 1.21 -11.69 13.66
C SER A 112 0.79 -13.00 12.98
N GLY A 113 -0.07 -12.88 11.96
CA GLY A 113 -0.51 -14.02 11.13
C GLY A 113 -2.02 -14.22 11.14
N ILE A 114 -2.45 -15.26 10.41
CA ILE A 114 -3.86 -15.68 10.35
C ILE A 114 -4.24 -16.27 11.70
N CYS A 115 -5.29 -15.73 12.32
CA CYS A 115 -5.85 -16.29 13.55
C CYS A 115 -7.15 -17.06 13.24
N SER A 116 -7.49 -18.04 14.09
CA SER A 116 -8.81 -18.66 14.04
C SER A 116 -9.90 -17.63 14.34
N ILE A 117 -11.08 -17.82 13.74
CA ILE A 117 -12.25 -16.98 14.06
C ILE A 117 -12.62 -17.05 15.56
N ASP A 118 -12.34 -18.19 16.20
CA ASP A 118 -12.58 -18.39 17.63
C ASP A 118 -11.67 -17.51 18.52
N ASP A 119 -10.53 -17.07 18.00
CA ASP A 119 -9.58 -16.17 18.69
C ASP A 119 -9.92 -14.69 18.48
N VAL A 120 -10.87 -14.35 17.61
CA VAL A 120 -11.24 -12.98 17.32
C VAL A 120 -12.21 -12.44 18.37
N ASP A 121 -12.02 -11.17 18.79
CA ASP A 121 -12.98 -10.44 19.60
C ASP A 121 -14.24 -10.15 18.79
N LEU A 122 -15.41 -10.59 19.28
CA LEU A 122 -16.69 -10.34 18.62
C LEU A 122 -16.98 -8.85 18.40
N GLY A 123 -16.46 -7.97 19.25
CA GLY A 123 -16.55 -6.53 19.08
C GLY A 123 -15.84 -6.04 17.80
N PHE A 124 -14.75 -6.70 17.40
CA PHE A 124 -14.04 -6.40 16.14
C PHE A 124 -14.89 -6.68 14.90
N LEU A 125 -15.74 -7.72 14.95
CA LEU A 125 -16.57 -8.13 13.82
C LEU A 125 -17.76 -7.18 13.55
N ARG A 126 -17.95 -6.14 14.36
CA ARG A 126 -18.98 -5.13 14.10
C ARG A 126 -18.72 -4.47 12.76
N PRO A 127 -19.70 -4.46 11.83
CA PRO A 127 -19.50 -3.88 10.52
C PRO A 127 -19.28 -2.36 10.64
N THR A 128 -18.22 -1.89 10.01
CA THR A 128 -18.04 -0.44 9.84
C THR A 128 -18.97 0.03 8.73
N PRO A 129 -19.83 1.07 8.96
CA PRO A 129 -20.71 1.58 7.91
C PRO A 129 -19.91 2.01 6.68
N ALA A 130 -20.26 1.46 5.53
CA ALA A 130 -19.69 1.85 4.25
C ALA A 130 -20.41 3.09 3.72
N THR A 131 -19.72 4.23 3.71
CA THR A 131 -20.29 5.52 3.23
C THR A 131 -19.72 5.94 1.88
N ALA A 132 -18.74 5.20 1.36
CA ALA A 132 -18.11 5.42 0.05
C ALA A 132 -17.50 4.12 -0.49
N VAL A 133 -17.14 4.13 -1.77
CA VAL A 133 -16.14 3.18 -2.30
C VAL A 133 -14.75 3.75 -1.99
N GLN A 134 -13.96 2.98 -1.26
CA GLN A 134 -12.54 3.25 -1.08
C GLN A 134 -11.76 2.59 -2.20
N VAL A 135 -11.00 3.37 -2.96
CA VAL A 135 -10.04 2.87 -3.95
C VAL A 135 -8.64 3.00 -3.37
N MET A 136 -7.89 1.91 -3.42
CA MET A 136 -6.49 1.84 -3.06
C MET A 136 -5.69 1.60 -4.32
N THR A 137 -4.66 2.38 -4.54
CA THR A 137 -3.81 2.25 -5.72
C THR A 137 -2.35 2.36 -5.36
N VAL A 138 -1.55 1.50 -5.96
CA VAL A 138 -0.08 1.56 -5.96
C VAL A 138 0.36 1.82 -7.38
N VAL A 139 1.20 2.82 -7.60
CA VAL A 139 1.79 3.17 -8.90
C VAL A 139 3.28 3.33 -8.73
N SER A 140 4.05 2.45 -9.37
CA SER A 140 5.51 2.55 -9.43
C SER A 140 5.97 3.08 -10.79
N LEU A 141 6.74 4.16 -10.77
CA LEU A 141 7.33 4.78 -11.96
C LEU A 141 8.84 4.74 -11.92
N ARG A 142 9.44 4.64 -13.10
CA ARG A 142 10.87 4.84 -13.26
C ARG A 142 11.16 6.11 -14.05
N HIS A 143 11.94 7.00 -13.45
CA HIS A 143 12.43 8.21 -14.08
C HIS A 143 13.91 8.12 -14.41
N ARG A 144 14.31 8.80 -15.47
CA ARG A 144 15.74 9.08 -15.68
C ARG A 144 16.20 10.11 -14.65
N ALA A 145 17.36 9.90 -14.04
CA ALA A 145 17.94 10.87 -13.11
C ALA A 145 18.46 12.10 -13.89
N ARG A 146 17.62 13.11 -14.01
CA ARG A 146 17.92 14.39 -14.69
C ARG A 146 17.51 15.57 -13.82
N ALA A 147 18.16 16.71 -13.99
CA ALA A 147 17.75 17.94 -13.29
C ALA A 147 16.32 18.38 -13.60
N THR A 148 15.78 17.97 -14.76
CA THR A 148 14.40 18.27 -15.19
C THR A 148 13.37 17.23 -14.76
N THR A 149 13.76 16.22 -13.99
CA THR A 149 12.80 15.23 -13.47
C THR A 149 11.91 15.89 -12.43
N ILE A 150 10.61 15.82 -12.62
CA ILE A 150 9.58 16.33 -11.69
C ILE A 150 8.74 15.16 -11.17
N LEU A 151 8.67 15.02 -9.86
CA LEU A 151 7.96 13.97 -9.14
C LEU A 151 6.49 14.35 -8.86
N GLY A 152 5.72 13.42 -8.28
CA GLY A 152 4.35 13.64 -7.82
C GLY A 152 3.31 13.69 -8.94
N GLY A 153 3.64 13.18 -10.14
CA GLY A 153 2.70 13.10 -11.25
C GLY A 153 1.47 12.24 -10.94
N PRO A 154 1.65 10.95 -10.60
CA PRO A 154 0.54 10.06 -10.22
C PRO A 154 -0.30 10.61 -9.08
N MET A 155 0.35 11.16 -8.05
CA MET A 155 -0.32 11.76 -6.90
C MET A 155 -1.26 12.91 -7.32
N ALA A 156 -0.82 13.78 -8.25
CA ALA A 156 -1.62 14.88 -8.77
C ALA A 156 -2.84 14.38 -9.57
N GLU A 157 -2.65 13.41 -10.46
CA GLU A 157 -3.74 12.90 -11.32
C GLU A 157 -4.77 12.09 -10.51
N LEU A 158 -4.33 11.26 -9.57
CA LEU A 158 -5.24 10.52 -8.69
C LEU A 158 -6.05 11.45 -7.78
N ALA A 159 -5.45 12.54 -7.29
CA ALA A 159 -6.19 13.56 -6.54
C ALA A 159 -7.27 14.24 -7.40
N LYS A 160 -7.00 14.51 -8.68
CA LYS A 160 -8.00 15.05 -9.62
C LYS A 160 -9.15 14.06 -9.84
N ILE A 161 -8.87 12.76 -9.93
CA ILE A 161 -9.92 11.74 -10.04
C ILE A 161 -10.82 11.76 -8.79
N ALA A 162 -10.23 11.90 -7.61
CA ALA A 162 -10.95 11.86 -6.34
C ALA A 162 -11.74 13.15 -6.03
N SER A 163 -11.16 14.31 -6.32
CA SER A 163 -11.67 15.62 -5.85
C SER A 163 -11.90 16.65 -6.94
N GLY A 164 -11.58 16.35 -8.19
CA GLY A 164 -11.64 17.29 -9.31
C GLY A 164 -10.45 18.27 -9.38
N ALA A 165 -9.52 18.23 -8.43
CA ALA A 165 -8.38 19.15 -8.35
C ALA A 165 -7.10 18.42 -7.89
N ALA A 166 -5.94 19.05 -8.14
CA ALA A 166 -4.67 18.59 -7.57
C ALA A 166 -4.72 18.62 -6.03
N PRO A 167 -3.79 17.93 -5.34
CA PRO A 167 -3.70 18.00 -3.88
C PRO A 167 -3.63 19.43 -3.37
N ARG A 168 -4.08 19.67 -2.15
CA ARG A 168 -3.96 21.00 -1.52
C ARG A 168 -2.60 21.22 -0.87
N VAL A 169 -2.11 20.18 -0.21
CA VAL A 169 -0.90 20.26 0.62
C VAL A 169 -0.06 18.99 0.47
N TRP A 170 1.23 19.12 0.80
CA TRP A 170 2.18 18.01 0.93
C TRP A 170 3.09 18.22 2.14
N GLY A 171 3.78 17.18 2.57
CA GLY A 171 4.73 17.22 3.69
C GLY A 171 5.47 15.92 3.90
N ALA A 172 6.46 15.92 4.79
CA ALA A 172 7.20 14.73 5.20
C ALA A 172 6.51 13.98 6.38
N HIS A 173 5.49 14.55 6.94
CA HIS A 173 4.68 14.00 8.03
C HIS A 173 3.28 14.60 8.05
N GLU A 174 2.37 14.02 8.82
CA GLU A 174 1.03 14.58 9.07
C GLU A 174 1.04 15.47 10.33
N PRO A 175 0.26 16.58 10.33
CA PRO A 175 -0.45 17.11 9.17
C PRO A 175 0.52 17.72 8.14
N ALA A 176 0.21 17.53 6.85
CA ALA A 176 0.98 18.13 5.77
C ALA A 176 0.79 19.67 5.78
N GLY A 177 1.87 20.43 5.73
CA GLY A 177 1.85 21.88 5.92
C GLY A 177 2.26 22.72 4.72
N ASN A 178 2.89 22.11 3.69
CA ASN A 178 3.34 22.84 2.51
C ASN A 178 2.22 22.90 1.45
N LEU A 179 2.01 24.05 0.83
CA LEU A 179 1.10 24.16 -0.30
C LEU A 179 1.58 23.29 -1.46
N TRP A 180 0.64 22.66 -2.18
CA TRP A 180 0.96 21.79 -3.29
C TRP A 180 1.76 22.50 -4.37
N ASN A 181 2.96 22.02 -4.59
CA ASN A 181 3.86 22.46 -5.64
C ASN A 181 4.82 21.31 -5.95
N ARG A 182 4.79 20.77 -7.17
CA ARG A 182 5.60 19.62 -7.57
C ARG A 182 7.09 19.91 -7.64
N GLU A 183 7.46 21.12 -8.03
CA GLU A 183 8.85 21.59 -8.08
C GLU A 183 9.43 21.65 -6.66
N ALA A 184 8.69 22.24 -5.71
CA ALA A 184 9.10 22.32 -4.32
C ALA A 184 9.18 20.91 -3.67
N LEU A 185 8.21 20.04 -3.94
CA LEU A 185 8.22 18.65 -3.51
C LEU A 185 9.44 17.91 -4.07
N THR A 186 9.72 18.08 -5.35
CA THR A 186 10.88 17.47 -6.01
C THR A 186 12.19 17.99 -5.44
N GLY A 187 12.32 19.29 -5.24
CA GLY A 187 13.51 19.92 -4.63
C GLY A 187 13.76 19.40 -3.22
N PHE A 188 12.71 19.25 -2.42
CA PHE A 188 12.82 18.63 -1.09
C PHE A 188 13.31 17.17 -1.20
N ALA A 189 12.70 16.34 -2.06
CA ALA A 189 13.15 14.97 -2.24
C ALA A 189 14.62 14.91 -2.68
N GLN A 190 15.06 15.78 -3.58
CA GLN A 190 16.45 15.88 -4.00
C GLN A 190 17.41 16.21 -2.86
N SER A 191 16.98 17.12 -1.95
CA SER A 191 17.82 17.53 -0.80
C SER A 191 18.03 16.40 0.23
N GLN A 192 17.17 15.38 0.24
CA GLN A 192 17.26 14.23 1.14
C GLN A 192 18.03 13.05 0.54
N MET A 193 18.36 13.10 -0.76
CA MET A 193 19.10 12.04 -1.44
C MET A 193 20.54 11.94 -0.89
N PRO A 194 21.18 10.74 -0.87
CA PRO A 194 20.78 9.51 -1.56
C PRO A 194 19.80 8.62 -0.81
N GLY A 195 19.43 8.94 0.41
CA GLY A 195 18.46 8.15 1.19
C GLY A 195 17.07 8.13 0.53
N PRO A 196 16.29 7.11 0.84
CA PRO A 196 14.90 7.08 0.41
C PRO A 196 14.08 8.15 1.16
N VAL A 197 13.10 8.71 0.48
CA VAL A 197 12.29 9.84 0.99
C VAL A 197 10.82 9.47 0.97
N LEU A 198 10.14 9.66 2.09
CA LEU A 198 8.68 9.55 2.19
C LEU A 198 8.07 10.95 2.22
N LEU A 199 7.10 11.18 1.37
CA LEU A 199 6.28 12.39 1.32
C LEU A 199 4.80 12.02 1.36
N LEU A 200 4.00 12.92 1.88
CA LEU A 200 2.56 12.74 2.06
C LEU A 200 1.80 13.83 1.33
N SER A 201 0.61 13.52 0.87
CA SER A 201 -0.30 14.51 0.33
C SER A 201 -1.74 14.24 0.73
N VAL A 202 -2.48 15.31 1.00
CA VAL A 202 -3.86 15.23 1.48
C VAL A 202 -4.73 16.28 0.80
N THR A 203 -5.91 15.85 0.36
CA THR A 203 -7.05 16.72 0.06
C THR A 203 -8.35 15.99 0.40
N ARG A 204 -9.49 16.64 0.22
CA ARG A 204 -10.79 16.01 0.52
C ARG A 204 -10.99 14.75 -0.33
N GLY A 205 -11.27 13.62 0.33
CA GLY A 205 -11.47 12.34 -0.33
C GLY A 205 -10.22 11.73 -0.97
N PHE A 206 -9.03 12.25 -0.63
CA PHE A 206 -7.76 11.76 -1.14
C PHE A 206 -6.67 11.85 -0.08
N ARG A 207 -5.94 10.77 0.09
CA ARG A 207 -4.71 10.68 0.90
C ARG A 207 -3.70 9.83 0.15
N SER A 208 -2.45 10.25 0.15
CA SER A 208 -1.40 9.48 -0.51
C SER A 208 -0.05 9.61 0.16
N THR A 209 0.77 8.60 -0.03
CA THR A 209 2.21 8.58 0.21
C THR A 209 2.95 8.58 -1.12
N LEU A 210 4.14 9.10 -1.11
CA LEU A 210 5.10 9.11 -2.21
C LEU A 210 6.45 8.68 -1.65
N THR A 211 6.90 7.50 -2.02
CA THR A 211 8.26 7.04 -1.74
C THR A 211 9.15 7.28 -2.96
N VAL A 212 10.30 7.90 -2.73
CA VAL A 212 11.27 8.19 -3.78
C VAL A 212 12.61 7.61 -3.38
N GLN A 213 13.24 6.85 -4.26
CA GLN A 213 14.59 6.33 -4.05
C GLN A 213 15.43 6.38 -5.30
N ARG A 214 16.74 6.48 -5.10
CA ARG A 214 17.72 6.38 -6.18
C ARG A 214 18.12 4.93 -6.37
N THR A 215 18.07 4.46 -7.60
CA THR A 215 18.49 3.12 -7.99
C THR A 215 19.56 3.19 -9.09
N ASN A 216 20.20 2.06 -9.39
CA ASN A 216 21.11 1.97 -10.54
C ASN A 216 20.43 2.22 -11.89
N ALA A 217 19.09 2.06 -11.96
CA ALA A 217 18.30 2.27 -13.17
C ALA A 217 17.71 3.69 -13.29
N GLY A 218 17.91 4.55 -12.27
CA GLY A 218 17.41 5.92 -12.23
C GLY A 218 16.78 6.29 -10.88
N ILE A 219 15.67 7.00 -10.94
CA ILE A 219 14.86 7.34 -9.76
C ILE A 219 13.59 6.51 -9.84
N GLU A 220 13.27 5.80 -8.78
CA GLU A 220 11.99 5.13 -8.61
C GLU A 220 11.07 5.98 -7.72
N GLU A 221 9.87 6.21 -8.22
CA GLU A 221 8.77 6.92 -7.58
C GLU A 221 7.64 5.94 -7.35
N ILE A 222 7.27 5.68 -6.10
CA ILE A 222 6.09 4.90 -5.76
C ILE A 222 5.07 5.81 -5.11
N THR A 223 3.91 5.88 -5.73
CA THR A 223 2.74 6.56 -5.18
C THR A 223 1.75 5.51 -4.70
N GLU A 224 1.43 5.52 -3.42
CA GLU A 224 0.29 4.82 -2.87
C GLU A 224 -0.80 5.82 -2.55
N ALA A 225 -2.02 5.54 -2.97
CA ALA A 225 -3.10 6.49 -2.77
C ALA A 225 -4.40 5.80 -2.37
N HIS A 226 -5.14 6.46 -1.50
CA HIS A 226 -6.47 6.12 -1.07
C HIS A 226 -7.44 7.20 -1.54
N LEU A 227 -8.46 6.78 -2.30
CA LEU A 227 -9.48 7.66 -2.85
C LEU A 227 -10.85 7.28 -2.29
N SER A 228 -11.67 8.27 -1.99
CA SER A 228 -13.07 8.10 -1.63
C SER A 228 -13.94 8.49 -2.82
N LEU A 229 -14.55 7.50 -3.49
CA LEU A 229 -15.28 7.67 -4.74
C LEU A 229 -16.75 7.23 -4.59
N GLY A 230 -17.66 8.21 -4.68
CA GLY A 230 -19.09 7.95 -4.74
C GLY A 230 -19.67 7.14 -3.57
N VAL A 231 -20.90 6.69 -3.75
CA VAL A 231 -21.57 5.78 -2.83
C VAL A 231 -21.21 4.32 -3.13
N PRO A 232 -21.29 3.39 -2.15
CA PRO A 232 -20.93 1.99 -2.35
C PRO A 232 -22.01 1.25 -3.17
N SER A 233 -22.11 1.60 -4.45
CA SER A 233 -23.00 1.01 -5.45
C SER A 233 -22.18 0.64 -6.68
N THR A 234 -22.33 -0.59 -7.17
CA THR A 234 -21.66 -1.06 -8.38
C THR A 234 -21.95 -0.18 -9.60
N VAL A 235 -23.21 0.18 -9.81
CA VAL A 235 -23.64 1.02 -10.94
C VAL A 235 -23.01 2.41 -10.89
N ALA A 236 -23.05 3.05 -9.72
CA ALA A 236 -22.45 4.39 -9.54
C ALA A 236 -20.92 4.37 -9.63
N PHE A 237 -20.31 3.23 -9.36
CA PHE A 237 -18.86 3.09 -9.36
C PHE A 237 -18.27 2.83 -10.76
N GLU A 238 -19.05 2.33 -11.72
CA GLU A 238 -18.55 2.01 -13.08
C GLU A 238 -17.92 3.22 -13.81
N ASP A 239 -18.50 4.41 -13.68
CA ASP A 239 -17.91 5.62 -14.25
C ASP A 239 -16.55 5.94 -13.64
N HIS A 240 -16.40 5.74 -12.34
CA HIS A 240 -15.11 5.93 -11.66
C HIS A 240 -14.10 4.86 -12.08
N ARG A 241 -14.53 3.61 -12.22
CA ARG A 241 -13.73 2.51 -12.73
C ARG A 241 -13.18 2.82 -14.13
N ASN A 242 -14.03 3.29 -15.04
CA ASN A 242 -13.63 3.65 -16.40
C ASN A 242 -12.62 4.82 -16.43
N ARG A 243 -12.77 5.81 -15.54
CA ARG A 243 -11.77 6.88 -15.38
C ARG A 243 -10.42 6.35 -14.88
N LEU A 244 -10.44 5.40 -13.94
CA LEU A 244 -9.23 4.78 -13.42
C LEU A 244 -8.51 3.94 -14.49
N LEU A 245 -9.25 3.17 -15.30
CA LEU A 245 -8.67 2.44 -16.43
C LEU A 245 -8.09 3.38 -17.50
N SER A 246 -8.80 4.48 -17.81
CA SER A 246 -8.31 5.52 -18.71
C SER A 246 -7.04 6.19 -18.17
N TYR A 247 -6.98 6.45 -16.87
CA TYR A 247 -5.78 6.96 -16.21
C TYR A 247 -4.59 6.02 -16.37
N LEU A 248 -4.76 4.71 -16.17
CA LEU A 248 -3.67 3.73 -16.34
C LEU A 248 -3.17 3.67 -17.78
N SER A 249 -4.08 3.76 -18.77
CA SER A 249 -3.71 3.82 -20.19
C SER A 249 -2.89 5.07 -20.51
N GLN A 250 -3.33 6.24 -20.05
CA GLN A 250 -2.61 7.52 -20.20
C GLN A 250 -1.27 7.51 -19.48
N LEU A 251 -1.20 6.89 -18.30
CA LEU A 251 0.04 6.73 -17.55
C LEU A 251 1.07 5.95 -18.37
N ALA A 252 0.65 4.86 -19.03
CA ALA A 252 1.53 4.06 -19.89
C ALA A 252 2.00 4.82 -21.14
N GLU A 253 1.17 5.73 -21.68
CA GLU A 253 1.52 6.56 -22.85
C GLU A 253 2.53 7.67 -22.50
N ASN A 254 2.33 8.33 -21.38
CA ASN A 254 3.03 9.56 -21.02
C ASN A 254 4.23 9.34 -20.09
N SER A 255 4.31 8.18 -19.43
CA SER A 255 5.30 7.85 -18.42
C SER A 255 5.95 6.49 -18.68
N MET A 256 6.81 6.06 -17.76
CA MET A 256 7.42 4.72 -17.79
C MET A 256 7.04 3.98 -16.48
N PRO A 257 5.75 3.59 -16.35
CA PRO A 257 5.34 2.80 -15.20
C PRO A 257 6.06 1.46 -15.18
N LEU A 258 6.44 1.00 -14.01
CA LEU A 258 6.87 -0.38 -13.78
C LEU A 258 5.64 -1.27 -13.63
N VAL A 259 4.81 -0.90 -12.68
CA VAL A 259 3.57 -1.58 -12.35
C VAL A 259 2.59 -0.60 -11.72
N ALA A 260 1.29 -0.86 -11.87
CA ALA A 260 0.26 -0.24 -11.05
C ALA A 260 -0.85 -1.25 -10.75
N LEU A 261 -1.35 -1.23 -9.52
CA LEU A 261 -2.48 -2.02 -9.07
C LEU A 261 -3.57 -1.10 -8.53
N ILE A 262 -4.80 -1.36 -8.92
CA ILE A 262 -5.99 -0.70 -8.37
C ILE A 262 -6.85 -1.75 -7.69
N MET A 263 -7.21 -1.49 -6.44
CA MET A 263 -8.16 -2.27 -5.66
C MET A 263 -9.26 -1.37 -5.14
N ALA A 264 -10.44 -1.93 -4.90
CA ALA A 264 -11.56 -1.19 -4.33
C ALA A 264 -12.33 -2.01 -3.29
N ARG A 265 -12.96 -1.31 -2.35
CA ARG A 265 -13.86 -1.93 -1.35
C ARG A 265 -14.92 -0.93 -0.89
N PRO A 266 -16.07 -1.37 -0.38
CA PRO A 266 -16.93 -0.52 0.43
C PRO A 266 -16.19 -0.07 1.69
N GLY A 267 -16.32 1.20 2.09
CA GLY A 267 -15.64 1.70 3.26
C GLY A 267 -16.05 3.12 3.66
N ARG A 268 -15.29 3.72 4.55
CA ARG A 268 -15.53 5.06 5.09
C ARG A 268 -15.09 6.15 4.10
N SER A 269 -15.90 7.20 3.96
CA SER A 269 -15.59 8.34 3.09
C SER A 269 -14.42 9.22 3.60
N ASP A 270 -14.08 9.12 4.89
CA ASP A 270 -12.93 9.82 5.50
C ASP A 270 -11.59 9.11 5.30
N LEU A 271 -11.62 7.89 4.71
CA LEU A 271 -10.45 7.05 4.43
C LEU A 271 -9.70 6.56 5.68
N LEU A 272 -10.24 6.72 6.86
CA LEU A 272 -9.59 6.28 8.09
C LEU A 272 -9.70 4.75 8.25
N VAL A 273 -8.64 4.18 8.85
CA VAL A 273 -8.57 2.76 9.21
C VAL A 273 -9.09 2.60 10.64
N SER A 274 -10.25 2.00 10.79
CA SER A 274 -10.86 1.72 12.09
C SER A 274 -10.32 0.43 12.70
N ALA A 275 -10.44 0.30 14.02
CA ALA A 275 -10.13 -0.93 14.77
C ALA A 275 -11.27 -1.98 14.68
N PHE A 276 -12.03 -1.99 13.59
CA PHE A 276 -13.10 -2.94 13.32
C PHE A 276 -12.87 -3.61 11.97
N LEU A 277 -13.50 -4.76 11.76
CA LEU A 277 -13.41 -5.51 10.52
C LEU A 277 -13.80 -4.62 9.32
N GLN A 278 -12.91 -4.56 8.35
CA GLN A 278 -13.14 -3.85 7.10
C GLN A 278 -13.45 -4.83 5.98
N HIS A 279 -14.25 -4.39 5.01
CA HIS A 279 -14.45 -5.19 3.81
C HIS A 279 -13.11 -5.49 3.13
N PRO A 280 -12.89 -6.74 2.68
CA PRO A 280 -11.68 -7.06 1.92
C PRO A 280 -11.65 -6.28 0.60
N PRO A 281 -10.47 -5.85 0.15
CA PRO A 281 -10.36 -5.19 -1.13
C PRO A 281 -10.53 -6.18 -2.29
N THR A 282 -11.11 -5.70 -3.38
CA THR A 282 -11.29 -6.41 -4.65
C THR A 282 -10.30 -5.84 -5.67
N PRO A 283 -9.39 -6.63 -6.26
CA PRO A 283 -8.56 -6.20 -7.37
C PRO A 283 -9.40 -5.78 -8.59
N MET A 284 -9.14 -4.59 -9.14
CA MET A 284 -9.92 -3.99 -10.23
C MET A 284 -9.13 -3.92 -11.53
N ALA A 285 -7.87 -3.57 -11.46
CA ALA A 285 -6.99 -3.45 -12.61
C ALA A 285 -5.52 -3.63 -12.23
N LEU A 286 -4.76 -4.26 -13.13
CA LEU A 286 -3.31 -4.38 -13.06
C LEU A 286 -2.70 -3.82 -14.34
N LEU A 287 -1.72 -2.93 -14.21
CA LEU A 287 -0.89 -2.43 -15.30
C LEU A 287 0.54 -2.94 -15.10
N ILE A 288 1.06 -3.66 -16.08
CA ILE A 288 2.49 -3.95 -16.19
C ILE A 288 3.04 -3.02 -17.28
N GLY A 289 3.84 -2.06 -16.88
CA GLY A 289 4.40 -1.08 -17.81
C GLY A 289 5.54 -1.64 -18.66
N PRO A 290 6.00 -0.88 -19.68
CA PRO A 290 7.02 -1.34 -20.62
C PRO A 290 8.33 -1.82 -19.96
N PRO A 291 8.86 -1.17 -18.91
CA PRO A 291 10.04 -1.69 -18.21
C PRO A 291 9.77 -3.01 -17.49
N GLY A 292 8.56 -3.20 -16.92
CA GLY A 292 8.15 -4.44 -16.27
C GLY A 292 8.00 -5.58 -17.28
N VAL A 293 7.29 -5.36 -18.39
CA VAL A 293 7.16 -6.34 -19.48
C VAL A 293 8.52 -6.82 -19.97
N ARG A 294 9.46 -5.88 -20.16
CA ARG A 294 10.82 -6.21 -20.62
C ARG A 294 11.63 -6.97 -19.55
N ALA A 295 11.58 -6.51 -18.31
CA ALA A 295 12.37 -7.08 -17.22
C ALA A 295 11.94 -8.51 -16.87
N LEU A 296 10.64 -8.78 -16.94
CA LEU A 296 10.04 -10.10 -16.68
C LEU A 296 10.01 -11.00 -17.93
N GLY A 297 10.42 -10.50 -19.11
CA GLY A 297 10.40 -11.28 -20.35
C GLY A 297 8.99 -11.69 -20.80
N ILE A 298 7.97 -10.88 -20.50
CA ILE A 298 6.56 -11.21 -20.74
C ILE A 298 6.25 -11.17 -22.25
N SER A 299 5.61 -12.22 -22.75
CA SER A 299 5.05 -12.25 -24.11
C SER A 299 3.72 -11.50 -24.14
N VAL A 300 3.70 -10.34 -24.80
CA VAL A 300 2.50 -9.50 -24.93
C VAL A 300 1.36 -10.24 -25.61
N ASP A 301 1.64 -10.97 -26.70
CA ASP A 301 0.62 -11.70 -27.45
C ASP A 301 0.04 -12.86 -26.62
N GLN A 302 0.88 -13.59 -25.88
CA GLN A 302 0.42 -14.64 -24.98
C GLN A 302 -0.54 -14.09 -23.92
N MET A 303 -0.18 -12.98 -23.24
CA MET A 303 -1.01 -12.38 -22.21
C MET A 303 -2.34 -11.87 -22.76
N ARG A 304 -2.33 -11.31 -23.96
CA ARG A 304 -3.56 -10.86 -24.63
C ARG A 304 -4.49 -12.01 -24.95
N HIS A 305 -3.98 -13.13 -25.41
CA HIS A 305 -4.79 -14.31 -25.74
C HIS A 305 -5.30 -15.03 -24.47
N GLN A 306 -4.50 -15.09 -23.42
CA GLN A 306 -4.81 -15.87 -22.23
C GLN A 306 -5.68 -15.11 -21.22
N PHE A 307 -5.51 -13.78 -21.12
CA PHE A 307 -6.12 -12.95 -20.05
C PHE A 307 -6.84 -11.70 -20.57
N ASP A 308 -7.16 -11.62 -21.85
CA ASP A 308 -7.77 -10.43 -22.47
C ASP A 308 -7.05 -9.11 -22.16
N ALA A 309 -5.73 -9.19 -21.97
CA ALA A 309 -4.92 -8.01 -21.69
C ALA A 309 -4.94 -7.02 -22.85
N VAL A 310 -5.06 -5.73 -22.53
CA VAL A 310 -4.98 -4.66 -23.53
C VAL A 310 -3.54 -4.16 -23.62
N SER A 311 -3.00 -4.10 -24.83
CA SER A 311 -1.71 -3.46 -25.09
C SER A 311 -1.86 -1.94 -24.98
N VAL A 312 -1.11 -1.32 -24.07
CA VAL A 312 -1.16 0.13 -23.79
C VAL A 312 0.21 0.77 -23.92
N GLY A 313 0.23 2.09 -24.04
CA GLY A 313 1.47 2.85 -24.19
C GLY A 313 1.97 2.90 -25.63
N ARG A 314 3.30 3.02 -25.82
CA ARG A 314 3.89 3.22 -27.14
C ARG A 314 3.98 1.92 -27.93
N PRO A 315 3.60 1.86 -29.23
CA PRO A 315 3.55 0.62 -30.00
C PRO A 315 4.86 -0.20 -30.03
N ARG A 316 6.01 0.46 -29.98
CA ARG A 316 7.33 -0.20 -30.01
C ARG A 316 7.80 -0.72 -28.64
N ILE A 317 7.19 -0.26 -27.57
CA ILE A 317 7.50 -0.62 -26.21
C ILE A 317 6.19 -0.69 -25.42
N PRO A 318 5.34 -1.69 -25.70
CA PRO A 318 4.02 -1.77 -25.07
C PRO A 318 4.10 -2.18 -23.60
N GLY A 319 3.12 -1.71 -22.82
CA GLY A 319 2.72 -2.27 -21.55
C GLY A 319 1.46 -3.13 -21.72
N LEU A 320 1.04 -3.77 -20.66
CA LEU A 320 -0.15 -4.61 -20.55
C LEU A 320 -1.08 -4.09 -19.48
N LEU A 321 -2.32 -3.81 -19.83
CA LEU A 321 -3.39 -3.45 -18.90
C LEU A 321 -4.38 -4.61 -18.82
N PHE A 322 -4.58 -5.13 -17.61
CA PHE A 322 -5.55 -6.16 -17.28
C PHE A 322 -6.73 -5.51 -16.55
N SER A 323 -7.93 -5.64 -17.10
CA SER A 323 -9.18 -5.32 -16.40
C SER A 323 -9.62 -6.56 -15.64
N LEU A 324 -9.54 -6.54 -14.30
CA LEU A 324 -9.75 -7.72 -13.47
C LEU A 324 -11.24 -7.95 -13.14
N GLY A 325 -12.04 -6.89 -13.12
CA GLY A 325 -13.47 -6.98 -12.82
C GLY A 325 -14.02 -5.74 -12.13
N SER A 326 -15.19 -5.87 -11.52
CA SER A 326 -15.95 -4.83 -10.85
C SER A 326 -16.06 -5.05 -9.35
N LEU A 327 -16.57 -4.04 -8.64
CA LEU A 327 -16.80 -4.09 -7.20
C LEU A 327 -17.78 -5.23 -6.86
N GLY A 328 -17.39 -6.10 -5.93
CA GLY A 328 -18.19 -7.25 -5.48
C GLY A 328 -17.97 -8.53 -6.28
N GLU A 329 -17.14 -8.51 -7.32
CA GLU A 329 -16.77 -9.70 -8.07
C GLU A 329 -15.57 -10.43 -7.43
N ALA A 330 -15.48 -11.74 -7.66
CA ALA A 330 -14.38 -12.58 -7.15
C ALA A 330 -13.16 -12.49 -8.09
N THR A 331 -12.42 -11.40 -8.05
CA THR A 331 -11.32 -11.10 -8.98
C THR A 331 -9.94 -11.59 -8.54
N TRP A 332 -9.79 -11.99 -7.28
CA TRP A 332 -8.53 -12.51 -6.75
C TRP A 332 -7.98 -13.72 -7.51
N PRO A 333 -8.80 -14.72 -7.90
CA PRO A 333 -8.30 -15.87 -8.67
C PRO A 333 -7.70 -15.46 -10.02
N LEU A 334 -8.30 -14.45 -10.69
CA LEU A 334 -7.78 -13.94 -11.96
C LEU A 334 -6.43 -13.21 -11.76
N LEU A 335 -6.33 -12.35 -10.74
CA LEU A 335 -5.07 -11.70 -10.40
C LEU A 335 -3.97 -12.73 -10.10
N ASP A 336 -4.27 -13.75 -9.32
CA ASP A 336 -3.36 -14.83 -8.95
C ASP A 336 -2.87 -15.62 -10.17
N ALA A 337 -3.78 -15.95 -11.10
CA ALA A 337 -3.43 -16.62 -12.35
C ALA A 337 -2.50 -15.76 -13.23
N ILE A 338 -2.77 -14.44 -13.33
CA ILE A 338 -1.91 -13.51 -14.07
C ILE A 338 -0.54 -13.43 -13.41
N LEU A 339 -0.47 -13.22 -12.08
CA LEU A 339 0.80 -13.14 -11.35
C LEU A 339 1.62 -14.42 -11.49
N THR A 340 0.98 -15.58 -11.43
CA THR A 340 1.64 -16.88 -11.67
C THR A 340 2.22 -16.96 -13.09
N ALA A 341 1.46 -16.54 -14.10
CA ALA A 341 1.88 -16.60 -15.49
C ALA A 341 3.07 -15.68 -15.84
N ILE A 342 3.23 -14.58 -15.10
CA ILE A 342 4.31 -13.60 -15.31
C ILE A 342 5.52 -13.78 -14.40
N GLY A 343 5.58 -14.83 -13.58
CA GLY A 343 6.66 -15.06 -12.62
C GLY A 343 6.57 -14.15 -11.38
N GLY A 344 5.42 -14.16 -10.74
CA GLY A 344 4.83 -13.23 -9.79
C GLY A 344 5.62 -12.76 -8.56
N ASP A 345 6.69 -13.43 -8.10
CA ASP A 345 7.34 -13.06 -6.84
C ASP A 345 7.89 -11.62 -6.85
N GLN A 346 8.54 -11.19 -7.93
CA GLN A 346 9.05 -9.83 -8.07
C GLN A 346 7.93 -8.78 -8.18
N VAL A 347 6.82 -9.13 -8.84
CA VAL A 347 5.66 -8.23 -8.95
C VAL A 347 4.93 -8.12 -7.61
N ASN A 348 4.77 -9.23 -6.90
CA ASN A 348 4.19 -9.26 -5.55
C ASN A 348 4.97 -8.38 -4.57
N GLU A 349 6.29 -8.41 -4.64
CA GLU A 349 7.16 -7.60 -3.80
C GLU A 349 6.99 -6.09 -4.10
N ILE A 350 6.97 -5.71 -5.39
CA ILE A 350 6.74 -4.31 -5.81
C ILE A 350 5.35 -3.81 -5.40
N LEU A 351 4.33 -4.68 -5.47
CA LEU A 351 2.95 -4.34 -5.13
C LEU A 351 2.64 -4.43 -3.63
N GLY A 352 3.60 -4.85 -2.81
CA GLY A 352 3.38 -5.07 -1.38
C GLY A 352 2.39 -6.21 -1.09
N LEU A 353 2.19 -7.12 -2.03
CA LEU A 353 1.36 -8.31 -1.85
C LEU A 353 2.21 -9.37 -1.15
N SER A 354 1.87 -9.71 0.09
CA SER A 354 2.56 -10.78 0.81
C SER A 354 2.48 -12.10 0.04
N PRO A 355 3.57 -12.91 -0.02
CA PRO A 355 3.49 -14.22 -0.62
C PRO A 355 2.41 -15.03 0.11
N ARG A 356 1.48 -15.59 -0.64
CA ARG A 356 0.52 -16.54 -0.07
C ARG A 356 1.33 -17.76 0.40
N HIS A 357 1.25 -18.08 1.68
CA HIS A 357 1.58 -19.43 2.11
C HIS A 357 0.65 -20.38 1.32
N THR A 358 1.21 -21.03 0.34
CA THR A 358 0.53 -22.11 -0.38
C THR A 358 0.14 -23.15 0.67
N ALA A 359 -1.15 -23.22 0.97
CA ALA A 359 -1.76 -24.30 1.73
C ALA A 359 -1.73 -25.58 0.87
N HIS A 360 -0.52 -26.09 0.65
CA HIS A 360 -0.29 -27.35 -0.03
C HIS A 360 0.67 -28.20 0.79
N GLU A 361 0.27 -28.50 2.05
CA GLU A 361 0.76 -29.65 2.81
C GLU A 361 -0.25 -30.00 3.90
N ALA A 362 -1.42 -30.50 3.51
CA ALA A 362 -2.28 -31.25 4.41
C ALA A 362 -3.11 -32.23 3.59
N GLY A 363 -2.51 -33.38 3.29
CA GLY A 363 -3.25 -34.41 2.57
C GLY A 363 -2.43 -35.67 2.27
N HIS A 364 -1.72 -36.18 3.28
CA HIS A 364 -1.38 -37.63 3.30
C HIS A 364 -1.17 -38.04 4.75
N VAL A 365 -2.22 -38.44 5.37
CA VAL A 365 -2.15 -39.38 6.48
C VAL A 365 -3.01 -40.61 6.10
N HIS A 366 -2.33 -41.72 6.02
CA HIS A 366 -2.89 -43.08 5.90
C HIS A 366 -3.87 -43.40 7.02
#